data_d11e3cc98096858f2424469c8b5229fd
#
_entry.id   d11e3cc98096858f2424469c8b5229fd
#
_cell.length_a   1.000
_cell.length_b   1.000
_cell.length_c   1.000
_cell.angle_alpha   90.00
_cell.angle_beta   90.00
_cell.angle_gamma   90.00
#
_symmetry.space_group_name_H-M   'P 1'
#
loop_
_entity.id
_entity.type
_entity.pdbx_description
1 polymer ?
#
loop_
_entity_poly.entity_id
_entity_poly.type
_entity_poly.pdbx_seq_one_letter_code
_entity_poly.pdbx_strand_id
1 'polypeptide(L)'
;MSFRPLLALVLALCLTLVTACSGGAKATDRASLTYDDIHNTGLANDCPTLPDSARGSIPLEAGSAYQLREICLHPSEVFVKGEPANKRQEAQFVASKILTRFTTSLDQVYGDLSLSDEGLAFDELGGLDFQLITVLLPGGEEVPFVFSSKELSATAQGKEISTSTDLSGDYRVPSYRTSNFLDPKARGLTTGYSSAMGLVPAGDEFSKETVKSYVDGTGTMNLSITKVDAASGEFAGVFTAIQPSDTDMGTKETMDVKITGQLYGRLEKV
;
A
#
# COMPACT_ATOMS: atom_id res chain seq x y z
N MET A 1 42.29 -11.41 38.83
CA MET A 1 41.44 -10.29 38.33
C MET A 1 40.14 -10.87 37.84
N SER A 2 39.00 -10.55 38.47
CA SER A 2 37.71 -11.17 38.14
C SER A 2 37.04 -10.44 36.95
N PHE A 3 36.84 -11.16 35.86
CA PHE A 3 36.15 -10.66 34.62
C PHE A 3 34.63 -10.48 34.81
N ARG A 4 34.10 -10.82 35.97
CA ARG A 4 32.66 -10.76 36.25
C ARG A 4 32.01 -9.38 36.12
N PRO A 5 32.61 -8.26 36.56
CA PRO A 5 31.98 -6.96 36.42
C PRO A 5 31.99 -6.46 34.95
N LEU A 6 33.00 -6.84 34.14
CA LEU A 6 33.09 -6.44 32.73
C LEU A 6 32.03 -7.16 31.90
N LEU A 7 31.75 -8.42 32.17
CA LEU A 7 30.71 -9.21 31.49
C LEU A 7 29.31 -8.67 31.79
N ALA A 8 29.06 -8.25 33.05
CA ALA A 8 27.79 -7.65 33.45
C ALA A 8 27.56 -6.28 32.75
N LEU A 9 28.62 -5.50 32.57
CA LEU A 9 28.55 -4.18 31.90
C LEU A 9 28.28 -4.32 30.41
N VAL A 10 28.90 -5.31 29.76
CA VAL A 10 28.67 -5.61 28.35
C VAL A 10 27.25 -6.14 28.13
N LEU A 11 26.75 -7.03 29.02
CA LEU A 11 25.38 -7.52 28.91
C LEU A 11 24.34 -6.41 29.12
N ALA A 12 24.57 -5.48 30.06
CA ALA A 12 23.69 -4.34 30.28
C ALA A 12 23.70 -3.39 29.07
N LEU A 13 24.86 -3.17 28.43
CA LEU A 13 24.98 -2.34 27.23
C LEU A 13 24.29 -2.99 26.03
N CYS A 14 24.35 -4.30 25.86
CA CYS A 14 23.64 -5.02 24.79
C CYS A 14 22.12 -4.97 24.97
N LEU A 15 21.61 -5.04 26.21
CA LEU A 15 20.18 -4.96 26.49
C LEU A 15 19.57 -3.59 26.21
N THR A 16 20.35 -2.50 26.32
CA THR A 16 19.88 -1.16 25.97
C THR A 16 19.86 -0.88 24.47
N LEU A 17 20.58 -1.65 23.66
CA LEU A 17 20.61 -1.50 22.20
C LEU A 17 19.46 -2.22 21.48
N VAL A 18 18.76 -3.15 22.15
CA VAL A 18 17.69 -3.94 21.53
C VAL A 18 16.32 -3.26 21.60
N THR A 19 16.18 -2.17 22.38
CA THR A 19 14.90 -1.46 22.54
C THR A 19 14.68 -0.34 21.52
N ALA A 20 15.59 -0.13 20.56
CA ALA A 20 15.56 1.00 19.65
C ALA A 20 14.86 0.76 18.28
N CYS A 21 14.30 -0.43 18.03
CA CYS A 21 13.75 -0.77 16.71
C CYS A 21 12.37 -1.43 16.76
N SER A 22 11.36 -0.78 17.36
CA SER A 22 9.97 -1.21 17.14
C SER A 22 8.95 -0.11 17.43
N GLY A 23 8.98 0.95 16.64
CA GLY A 23 7.95 1.96 16.72
C GLY A 23 7.84 2.64 15.37
N GLY A 24 6.94 2.19 14.50
CA GLY A 24 6.44 3.07 13.44
C GLY A 24 5.91 4.37 14.09
N ALA A 25 6.09 5.51 13.42
CA ALA A 25 5.59 6.78 13.93
C ALA A 25 4.08 6.67 14.17
N LYS A 26 3.61 7.12 15.34
CA LYS A 26 2.18 7.20 15.63
C LYS A 26 1.55 8.28 14.74
N ALA A 27 0.25 8.13 14.43
CA ALA A 27 -0.46 9.10 13.59
C ALA A 27 -0.35 10.55 14.11
N THR A 28 -0.39 10.74 15.42
CA THR A 28 -0.20 12.04 16.08
C THR A 28 1.20 12.62 15.89
N ASP A 29 2.20 11.79 15.72
CA ASP A 29 3.59 12.21 15.51
C ASP A 29 3.83 12.63 14.06
N ARG A 30 3.11 12.05 13.09
CA ARG A 30 3.24 12.39 11.66
C ARG A 30 2.85 13.85 11.36
N ALA A 31 1.84 14.38 12.03
CA ALA A 31 1.40 15.76 11.85
C ALA A 31 2.45 16.81 12.26
N SER A 32 3.42 16.42 13.07
CA SER A 32 4.52 17.29 13.53
C SER A 32 5.79 17.18 12.69
N LEU A 33 5.86 16.22 11.76
CA LEU A 33 7.03 16.00 10.93
C LEU A 33 7.19 17.10 9.87
N THR A 34 8.40 17.62 9.74
CA THR A 34 8.78 18.55 8.68
C THR A 34 9.33 17.79 7.47
N TYR A 35 9.46 18.46 6.32
CA TYR A 35 10.09 17.89 5.15
C TYR A 35 11.51 17.35 5.43
N ASP A 36 12.30 18.09 6.22
CA ASP A 36 13.67 17.71 6.56
C ASP A 36 13.71 16.45 7.42
N ASP A 37 12.70 16.22 8.27
CA ASP A 37 12.57 15.01 9.07
C ASP A 37 12.24 13.78 8.23
N ILE A 38 11.56 13.97 7.10
CA ILE A 38 11.05 12.91 6.23
C ILE A 38 12.02 12.59 5.08
N HIS A 39 12.70 13.60 4.56
CA HIS A 39 13.49 13.50 3.35
C HIS A 39 14.61 12.45 3.46
N ASN A 40 14.61 11.48 2.54
CA ASN A 40 15.56 10.35 2.45
C ASN A 40 15.58 9.40 3.66
N THR A 41 14.64 9.48 4.59
CA THR A 41 14.56 8.59 5.76
C THR A 41 13.74 7.34 5.52
N GLY A 42 12.80 7.38 4.57
CA GLY A 42 11.78 6.36 4.35
C GLY A 42 10.53 6.52 5.21
N LEU A 43 10.51 7.48 6.16
CA LEU A 43 9.35 7.71 7.04
C LEU A 43 8.05 8.01 6.30
N ALA A 44 8.14 8.65 5.12
CA ALA A 44 6.97 8.89 4.28
C ALA A 44 6.34 7.60 3.73
N ASN A 45 7.03 6.48 3.85
CA ASN A 45 6.57 5.20 3.34
C ASN A 45 5.90 4.34 4.43
N ASP A 46 6.09 4.70 5.70
CA ASP A 46 5.59 3.92 6.83
C ASP A 46 4.17 4.34 7.18
N CYS A 47 3.26 3.39 7.32
CA CYS A 47 1.94 3.63 7.89
C CYS A 47 2.01 3.77 9.41
N PRO A 48 1.12 4.57 10.03
CA PRO A 48 0.95 4.57 11.47
C PRO A 48 0.58 3.18 11.99
N THR A 49 0.87 2.93 13.27
CA THR A 49 0.59 1.64 13.91
C THR A 49 -0.21 1.84 15.19
N LEU A 50 -1.07 0.88 15.51
CA LEU A 50 -1.81 0.83 16.76
C LEU A 50 -1.22 -0.23 17.70
N PRO A 51 -1.30 -0.01 19.04
CA PRO A 51 -0.84 -1.00 20.02
C PRO A 51 -1.67 -2.29 19.91
N ASP A 52 -1.10 -3.42 20.31
CA ASP A 52 -1.77 -4.73 20.26
C ASP A 52 -2.99 -4.83 21.19
N SER A 53 -3.10 -3.91 22.16
CA SER A 53 -4.26 -3.79 23.05
C SER A 53 -5.46 -3.11 22.41
N ALA A 54 -5.33 -2.47 21.24
CA ALA A 54 -6.43 -1.82 20.53
C ALA A 54 -7.36 -2.86 19.90
N ARG A 55 -8.37 -3.29 20.65
CA ARG A 55 -9.35 -4.31 20.26
C ARG A 55 -10.78 -3.84 20.49
N GLY A 56 -11.04 -2.57 20.23
CA GLY A 56 -12.37 -1.98 20.31
C GLY A 56 -13.23 -2.32 19.12
N SER A 57 -14.41 -1.72 19.11
CA SER A 57 -15.29 -1.61 17.95
C SER A 57 -15.93 -0.24 17.89
N ILE A 58 -16.25 0.22 16.69
CA ILE A 58 -16.89 1.50 16.44
C ILE A 58 -18.20 1.22 15.74
N PRO A 59 -19.35 1.23 16.48
CA PRO A 59 -20.65 1.03 15.88
C PRO A 59 -21.01 2.21 14.97
N LEU A 60 -21.61 1.91 13.82
CA LEU A 60 -22.15 2.92 12.93
C LEU A 60 -23.66 3.08 13.14
N GLU A 61 -24.12 4.32 13.11
CA GLU A 61 -25.53 4.66 13.24
C GLU A 61 -26.19 4.75 11.85
N ALA A 62 -27.30 4.07 11.67
CA ALA A 62 -28.05 4.14 10.43
C ALA A 62 -28.50 5.59 10.13
N GLY A 63 -28.28 6.03 8.90
CA GLY A 63 -28.63 7.38 8.45
C GLY A 63 -27.61 8.47 8.81
N SER A 64 -26.51 8.13 9.47
CA SER A 64 -25.36 9.02 9.62
C SER A 64 -24.39 8.85 8.44
N ALA A 65 -23.71 9.94 8.07
CA ALA A 65 -22.66 9.92 7.07
C ALA A 65 -21.29 9.69 7.74
N TYR A 66 -20.49 8.82 7.15
CA TYR A 66 -19.16 8.49 7.63
C TYR A 66 -18.16 8.54 6.48
N GLN A 67 -16.91 8.80 6.82
CA GLN A 67 -15.78 8.66 5.91
C GLN A 67 -14.68 7.83 6.56
N LEU A 68 -14.03 6.99 5.78
CA LEU A 68 -12.69 6.49 6.10
C LEU A 68 -11.68 7.49 5.58
N ARG A 69 -10.76 7.88 6.43
CA ARG A 69 -9.74 8.88 6.14
C ARG A 69 -8.35 8.40 6.54
N GLU A 70 -7.35 9.08 6.03
CA GLU A 70 -5.94 8.79 6.31
C GLU A 70 -5.59 7.32 6.05
N ILE A 71 -6.29 6.68 5.10
CA ILE A 71 -5.97 5.29 4.76
C ILE A 71 -4.56 5.26 4.20
N CYS A 72 -3.74 4.41 4.84
CA CYS A 72 -2.36 4.15 4.45
C CYS A 72 -2.21 2.64 4.18
N LEU A 73 -1.71 2.29 2.99
CA LEU A 73 -1.45 0.92 2.56
C LEU A 73 0.04 0.79 2.25
N HIS A 74 0.79 0.10 3.12
CA HIS A 74 2.23 -0.12 2.95
C HIS A 74 2.51 -1.55 2.49
N PRO A 75 2.95 -1.78 1.24
CA PRO A 75 3.35 -3.09 0.75
C PRO A 75 4.55 -3.66 1.52
N SER A 76 4.37 -4.81 2.14
CA SER A 76 5.44 -5.53 2.86
C SER A 76 6.02 -6.64 2.01
N GLU A 77 5.17 -7.34 1.27
CA GLU A 77 5.56 -8.45 0.41
C GLU A 77 4.82 -8.36 -0.93
N VAL A 78 5.54 -8.71 -1.98
CA VAL A 78 5.00 -8.76 -3.34
C VAL A 78 5.37 -10.09 -3.97
N PHE A 79 4.37 -10.72 -4.57
CA PHE A 79 4.52 -11.97 -5.29
C PHE A 79 4.04 -11.76 -6.72
N VAL A 80 4.76 -12.32 -7.67
CA VAL A 80 4.41 -12.27 -9.09
C VAL A 80 4.10 -13.68 -9.56
N LYS A 81 3.02 -13.85 -10.30
CA LYS A 81 2.65 -15.13 -10.88
C LYS A 81 3.53 -15.41 -12.08
N GLY A 82 4.54 -16.23 -11.87
CA GLY A 82 5.49 -16.62 -12.91
C GLY A 82 4.87 -17.56 -13.96
N GLU A 83 5.55 -17.66 -15.11
CA GLU A 83 5.18 -18.68 -16.07
C GLU A 83 5.36 -20.09 -15.48
N PRO A 84 4.48 -21.05 -15.79
CA PRO A 84 4.64 -22.39 -15.29
C PRO A 84 5.90 -23.05 -15.89
N ALA A 85 6.66 -23.75 -15.07
CA ALA A 85 7.88 -24.44 -15.49
C ALA A 85 7.63 -25.47 -16.60
N ASN A 86 6.41 -25.93 -16.75
CA ASN A 86 5.96 -26.76 -17.87
C ASN A 86 4.44 -26.61 -18.07
N LYS A 87 3.94 -26.97 -19.27
CA LYS A 87 2.51 -26.84 -19.66
C LYS A 87 1.52 -27.66 -18.81
N ARG A 88 2.00 -28.50 -17.88
CA ARG A 88 1.15 -29.31 -17.00
C ARG A 88 1.06 -28.77 -15.58
N GLN A 89 1.80 -27.71 -15.27
CA GLN A 89 1.78 -27.05 -13.97
C GLN A 89 1.07 -25.71 -14.09
N GLU A 90 0.30 -25.39 -13.07
CA GLU A 90 -0.28 -24.04 -12.96
C GLU A 90 0.81 -23.05 -12.56
N ALA A 91 0.67 -21.83 -13.06
CA ALA A 91 1.53 -20.71 -12.66
C ALA A 91 1.39 -20.46 -11.15
N GLN A 92 2.50 -20.34 -10.46
CA GLN A 92 2.56 -20.10 -9.02
C GLN A 92 3.01 -18.67 -8.73
N PHE A 93 2.51 -18.10 -7.65
CA PHE A 93 3.03 -16.85 -7.11
C PHE A 93 4.42 -17.04 -6.51
N VAL A 94 5.39 -16.33 -7.04
CA VAL A 94 6.79 -16.35 -6.62
C VAL A 94 7.11 -15.08 -5.87
N ALA A 95 7.70 -15.19 -4.68
CA ALA A 95 8.12 -14.05 -3.89
C ALA A 95 9.18 -13.23 -4.65
N SER A 96 9.02 -11.92 -4.64
CA SER A 96 9.89 -10.98 -5.32
C SER A 96 10.51 -9.98 -4.33
N LYS A 97 11.56 -9.29 -4.76
CA LYS A 97 12.21 -8.25 -3.96
C LYS A 97 11.77 -6.87 -4.44
N ILE A 98 11.19 -6.07 -3.56
CA ILE A 98 10.85 -4.67 -3.87
C ILE A 98 12.15 -3.87 -4.09
N LEU A 99 12.28 -3.24 -5.25
CA LEU A 99 13.41 -2.38 -5.61
C LEU A 99 13.13 -0.91 -5.30
N THR A 100 11.87 -0.48 -5.41
CA THR A 100 11.44 0.88 -5.07
C THR A 100 11.58 1.10 -3.56
N ARG A 101 12.28 2.18 -3.14
CA ARG A 101 12.70 2.32 -1.74
C ARG A 101 11.83 3.27 -0.90
N PHE A 102 11.34 4.38 -1.46
CA PHE A 102 10.80 5.47 -0.66
C PHE A 102 9.40 5.93 -1.07
N THR A 103 8.77 5.21 -1.98
CA THR A 103 7.51 5.62 -2.58
C THR A 103 6.66 4.41 -2.96
N THR A 104 6.41 3.52 -2.00
CA THR A 104 5.62 2.30 -2.24
C THR A 104 4.25 2.37 -1.59
N SER A 105 4.07 3.20 -0.56
CA SER A 105 2.81 3.27 0.17
C SER A 105 1.80 4.18 -0.53
N LEU A 106 0.55 3.77 -0.55
CA LEU A 106 -0.58 4.67 -0.73
C LEU A 106 -0.83 5.37 0.60
N ASP A 107 -1.17 6.65 0.59
CA ASP A 107 -1.32 7.44 1.81
C ASP A 107 -2.41 8.50 1.62
N GLN A 108 -2.99 8.97 2.74
CA GLN A 108 -4.05 9.97 2.73
C GLN A 108 -5.24 9.59 1.82
N VAL A 109 -5.41 8.29 1.55
CA VAL A 109 -6.56 7.80 0.80
C VAL A 109 -7.81 7.98 1.66
N TYR A 110 -8.90 8.42 1.05
CA TYR A 110 -10.16 8.65 1.75
C TYR A 110 -11.35 8.29 0.87
N GLY A 111 -12.47 8.03 1.52
CA GLY A 111 -13.71 7.71 0.81
C GLY A 111 -14.91 7.67 1.75
N ASP A 112 -16.09 7.58 1.17
CA ASP A 112 -17.32 7.50 1.89
C ASP A 112 -17.56 6.08 2.41
N LEU A 113 -18.01 5.98 3.66
CA LEU A 113 -18.44 4.72 4.26
C LEU A 113 -19.92 4.80 4.56
N SER A 114 -20.71 3.95 3.94
CA SER A 114 -22.13 3.85 4.15
C SER A 114 -22.51 2.56 4.88
N LEU A 115 -23.59 2.65 5.66
CA LEU A 115 -24.21 1.49 6.33
C LEU A 115 -25.56 1.21 5.71
N SER A 116 -25.75 -0.01 5.22
CA SER A 116 -27.02 -0.54 4.72
C SER A 116 -27.47 -1.77 5.50
N ASP A 117 -28.62 -2.33 5.12
CA ASP A 117 -29.07 -3.62 5.67
C ASP A 117 -28.15 -4.79 5.26
N GLU A 118 -27.43 -4.65 4.17
CA GLU A 118 -26.48 -5.65 3.64
C GLU A 118 -25.10 -5.57 4.29
N GLY A 119 -24.83 -4.48 5.03
CA GLY A 119 -23.56 -4.26 5.72
C GLY A 119 -22.94 -2.91 5.40
N LEU A 120 -21.62 -2.87 5.46
CA LEU A 120 -20.80 -1.70 5.18
C LEU A 120 -20.43 -1.66 3.69
N ALA A 121 -20.45 -0.46 3.11
CA ALA A 121 -19.94 -0.20 1.77
C ALA A 121 -19.02 1.03 1.81
N PHE A 122 -17.80 0.85 1.29
CA PHE A 122 -16.78 1.87 1.16
C PHE A 122 -16.55 2.19 -0.31
N ASP A 123 -16.58 3.47 -0.64
CA ASP A 123 -16.27 3.97 -1.98
C ASP A 123 -15.16 5.01 -1.87
N GLU A 124 -14.01 4.71 -2.45
CA GLU A 124 -12.82 5.57 -2.48
C GLU A 124 -13.07 6.80 -3.35
N LEU A 125 -12.63 7.97 -2.86
CA LEU A 125 -12.81 9.27 -3.51
C LEU A 125 -11.48 9.91 -3.96
N GLY A 126 -10.36 9.53 -3.36
CA GLY A 126 -9.06 10.08 -3.71
C GLY A 126 -8.00 9.96 -2.62
N GLY A 127 -6.89 10.63 -2.83
CA GLY A 127 -5.71 10.61 -1.97
C GLY A 127 -4.44 10.39 -2.79
N LEU A 128 -3.37 9.91 -2.15
CA LEU A 128 -2.21 9.34 -2.83
C LEU A 128 -2.52 7.86 -3.14
N ASP A 129 -3.43 7.66 -4.06
CA ASP A 129 -4.15 6.43 -4.34
C ASP A 129 -3.47 5.52 -5.37
N PHE A 130 -2.28 5.87 -5.84
CA PHE A 130 -1.42 4.98 -6.62
C PHE A 130 0.05 5.31 -6.49
N GLN A 131 0.90 4.28 -6.64
CA GLN A 131 2.36 4.37 -6.65
C GLN A 131 2.97 3.41 -7.66
N LEU A 132 4.11 3.81 -8.23
CA LEU A 132 4.90 2.95 -9.10
C LEU A 132 5.85 2.09 -8.30
N ILE A 133 5.74 0.79 -8.46
CA ILE A 133 6.60 -0.18 -7.80
C ILE A 133 7.26 -1.04 -8.86
N THR A 134 8.55 -1.28 -8.68
CA THR A 134 9.31 -2.28 -9.43
C THR A 134 9.81 -3.33 -8.46
N VAL A 135 9.62 -4.59 -8.84
CA VAL A 135 10.11 -5.75 -8.09
C VAL A 135 11.06 -6.58 -8.94
N LEU A 136 11.95 -7.30 -8.28
CA LEU A 136 12.92 -8.20 -8.88
C LEU A 136 12.54 -9.64 -8.57
N LEU A 137 12.33 -10.45 -9.58
CA LEU A 137 12.14 -11.89 -9.46
C LEU A 137 13.47 -12.62 -9.18
N PRO A 138 13.45 -13.81 -8.58
CA PRO A 138 14.65 -14.61 -8.34
C PRO A 138 15.49 -14.88 -9.61
N GLY A 139 14.83 -14.90 -10.78
CA GLY A 139 15.49 -15.06 -12.10
C GLY A 139 16.20 -13.81 -12.61
N GLY A 140 16.10 -12.67 -11.91
CA GLY A 140 16.71 -11.40 -12.33
C GLY A 140 15.81 -10.55 -13.22
N GLU A 141 14.58 -10.97 -13.49
CA GLU A 141 13.59 -10.20 -14.22
C GLU A 141 12.99 -9.11 -13.33
N GLU A 142 12.90 -7.89 -13.85
CA GLU A 142 12.22 -6.77 -13.22
C GLU A 142 10.77 -6.68 -13.71
N VAL A 143 9.84 -6.58 -12.76
CA VAL A 143 8.41 -6.46 -13.05
C VAL A 143 7.91 -5.14 -12.45
N PRO A 144 7.63 -4.13 -13.29
CA PRO A 144 6.99 -2.90 -12.87
C PRO A 144 5.48 -3.07 -12.78
N PHE A 145 4.86 -2.37 -11.83
CA PHE A 145 3.40 -2.27 -11.73
C PHE A 145 2.97 -0.96 -11.05
N VAL A 146 1.74 -0.56 -11.29
CA VAL A 146 1.12 0.58 -10.63
C VAL A 146 0.28 0.02 -9.47
N PHE A 147 0.81 0.05 -8.25
CA PHE A 147 0.02 -0.26 -7.06
C PHE A 147 -1.04 0.82 -6.89
N SER A 148 -2.31 0.42 -6.78
CA SER A 148 -3.43 1.35 -6.78
C SER A 148 -4.50 0.97 -5.76
N SER A 149 -5.29 1.95 -5.34
CA SER A 149 -6.59 1.77 -4.69
C SER A 149 -7.67 2.61 -5.39
N LYS A 150 -7.37 3.13 -6.58
CA LYS A 150 -8.28 4.02 -7.31
C LYS A 150 -9.65 3.41 -7.51
N GLU A 151 -10.67 4.22 -7.18
CA GLU A 151 -12.06 3.80 -7.36
C GLU A 151 -12.38 2.48 -6.63
N LEU A 152 -11.68 2.21 -5.50
CA LEU A 152 -11.96 1.02 -4.70
C LEU A 152 -13.40 1.10 -4.17
N SER A 153 -14.22 0.13 -4.57
CA SER A 153 -15.56 -0.08 -4.04
C SER A 153 -15.57 -1.41 -3.32
N ALA A 154 -15.62 -1.36 -1.97
CA ALA A 154 -15.47 -2.53 -1.13
C ALA A 154 -16.60 -2.67 -0.13
N THR A 155 -16.99 -3.89 0.16
CA THR A 155 -18.09 -4.19 1.09
C THR A 155 -17.63 -5.11 2.21
N ALA A 156 -18.28 -4.99 3.38
CA ALA A 156 -18.12 -5.89 4.50
C ALA A 156 -19.45 -6.21 5.16
N GLN A 157 -19.53 -7.37 5.77
CA GLN A 157 -20.67 -7.75 6.61
C GLN A 157 -20.59 -7.03 7.96
N GLY A 158 -21.74 -6.79 8.58
CA GLY A 158 -21.83 -6.17 9.91
C GLY A 158 -22.22 -4.70 9.88
N LYS A 159 -22.28 -4.09 11.07
CA LYS A 159 -22.75 -2.69 11.27
C LYS A 159 -21.76 -1.88 12.10
N GLU A 160 -20.52 -2.32 12.21
CA GLU A 160 -19.46 -1.70 12.99
C GLU A 160 -18.11 -1.92 12.34
N ILE A 161 -17.17 -1.03 12.61
CA ILE A 161 -15.77 -1.29 12.36
C ILE A 161 -15.19 -2.01 13.58
N SER A 162 -14.72 -3.24 13.39
CA SER A 162 -14.19 -4.10 14.45
C SER A 162 -13.03 -4.96 13.93
N THR A 163 -12.43 -5.70 14.82
CA THR A 163 -11.33 -6.65 14.45
C THR A 163 -11.79 -7.85 13.60
N SER A 164 -13.06 -7.91 13.27
CA SER A 164 -13.66 -8.91 12.38
C SER A 164 -14.15 -8.30 11.06
N THR A 165 -13.86 -7.02 10.83
CA THR A 165 -14.27 -6.33 9.60
C THR A 165 -13.26 -6.61 8.49
N ASP A 166 -13.77 -7.21 7.41
CA ASP A 166 -13.05 -7.49 6.18
C ASP A 166 -13.76 -6.78 5.02
N LEU A 167 -13.22 -5.66 4.57
CA LEU A 167 -13.73 -4.94 3.40
C LEU A 167 -13.09 -5.54 2.14
N SER A 168 -13.91 -6.06 1.24
CA SER A 168 -13.46 -6.67 -0.01
C SER A 168 -14.14 -6.03 -1.20
N GLY A 169 -13.36 -5.73 -2.24
CA GLY A 169 -13.89 -5.13 -3.44
C GLY A 169 -12.91 -5.01 -4.58
N ASP A 170 -13.40 -4.43 -5.66
CA ASP A 170 -12.62 -4.21 -6.86
C ASP A 170 -12.13 -2.77 -6.92
N TYR A 171 -11.00 -2.56 -7.58
CA TYR A 171 -10.42 -1.25 -7.81
C TYR A 171 -9.81 -1.15 -9.20
N ARG A 172 -9.64 0.08 -9.68
CA ARG A 172 -9.03 0.35 -10.95
C ARG A 172 -7.51 0.40 -10.86
N VAL A 173 -6.83 -0.28 -11.78
CA VAL A 173 -5.39 -0.20 -11.96
C VAL A 173 -5.11 0.67 -13.18
N PRO A 174 -4.73 1.95 -12.99
CA PRO A 174 -4.49 2.85 -14.12
C PRO A 174 -3.26 2.43 -14.90
N SER A 175 -3.29 2.69 -16.21
CA SER A 175 -2.11 2.49 -17.03
C SER A 175 -1.00 3.47 -16.60
N TYR A 176 0.23 2.99 -16.54
CA TYR A 176 1.41 3.81 -16.30
C TYR A 176 1.46 5.06 -17.21
N ARG A 177 0.99 4.92 -18.43
CA ARG A 177 1.01 5.98 -19.45
C ARG A 177 0.09 7.15 -19.16
N THR A 178 -1.01 6.92 -18.44
CA THR A 178 -2.06 7.94 -18.22
C THR A 178 -2.17 8.37 -16.76
N SER A 179 -1.36 7.78 -15.90
CA SER A 179 -1.38 8.13 -14.49
C SER A 179 -0.76 9.49 -14.26
N ASN A 180 -1.46 10.33 -13.52
CA ASN A 180 -0.93 11.59 -13.01
C ASN A 180 -0.11 11.27 -11.76
N PHE A 181 1.18 11.57 -11.78
CA PHE A 181 2.04 11.39 -10.63
C PHE A 181 2.08 12.66 -9.80
N LEU A 182 1.61 12.60 -8.57
CA LEU A 182 2.04 13.53 -7.54
C LEU A 182 3.46 13.13 -7.15
N ASP A 183 4.38 14.09 -7.14
CA ASP A 183 5.73 13.81 -6.63
C ASP A 183 5.64 13.58 -5.11
N PRO A 184 5.74 12.33 -4.62
CA PRO A 184 5.63 12.02 -3.20
C PRO A 184 6.79 12.60 -2.38
N LYS A 185 7.82 13.12 -3.04
CA LYS A 185 8.92 13.83 -2.41
C LYS A 185 8.63 15.32 -2.22
N ALA A 186 7.40 15.75 -2.51
CA ALA A 186 6.94 17.13 -2.30
C ALA A 186 7.92 18.20 -2.82
N ARG A 187 8.53 17.96 -3.98
CA ARG A 187 9.44 18.93 -4.60
C ARG A 187 8.73 20.20 -5.10
N GLY A 188 7.53 20.45 -4.60
CA GLY A 188 6.75 21.64 -4.91
C GLY A 188 6.04 21.62 -6.25
N LEU A 189 6.05 20.49 -6.96
CA LEU A 189 5.31 20.30 -8.19
C LEU A 189 3.98 19.63 -7.86
N THR A 190 2.95 20.42 -7.69
CA THR A 190 1.56 19.94 -7.55
C THR A 190 0.96 19.45 -8.86
N THR A 191 1.68 19.58 -9.94
CA THR A 191 1.28 19.09 -11.25
C THR A 191 1.85 17.71 -11.45
N GLY A 192 1.02 16.69 -11.28
CA GLY A 192 1.30 15.37 -11.80
C GLY A 192 1.56 15.48 -13.30
N TYR A 193 2.43 14.67 -13.84
CA TYR A 193 2.53 14.52 -15.28
C TYR A 193 1.21 13.95 -15.79
N SER A 194 0.50 14.70 -16.61
CA SER A 194 -0.75 14.27 -17.24
C SER A 194 -0.54 13.07 -18.20
N SER A 195 0.72 12.77 -18.49
CA SER A 195 1.13 11.56 -19.15
C SER A 195 2.57 11.27 -18.69
N ALA A 196 2.80 10.15 -18.02
CA ALA A 196 4.14 9.60 -17.94
C ALA A 196 4.51 9.20 -19.38
N MET A 197 5.09 10.12 -20.11
CA MET A 197 5.77 9.77 -21.34
C MET A 197 7.02 9.01 -20.91
N GLY A 198 6.92 7.68 -20.88
CA GLY A 198 8.11 6.87 -20.85
C GLY A 198 9.03 7.40 -21.94
N LEU A 199 10.30 7.62 -21.62
CA LEU A 199 11.31 8.01 -22.60
C LEU A 199 11.22 6.99 -23.75
N VAL A 200 10.61 7.39 -24.83
CA VAL A 200 10.64 6.61 -26.07
C VAL A 200 12.07 6.75 -26.58
N PRO A 201 12.82 5.66 -26.73
CA PRO A 201 14.07 5.72 -27.44
C PRO A 201 13.79 6.35 -28.81
N ALA A 202 14.44 7.48 -29.09
CA ALA A 202 14.34 8.12 -30.39
C ALA A 202 15.14 7.28 -31.38
N GLY A 203 14.44 6.44 -32.15
CA GLY A 203 15.06 5.66 -33.23
C GLY A 203 14.01 4.86 -33.96
N ASP A 204 14.08 4.87 -35.28
CA ASP A 204 13.18 4.10 -36.15
C ASP A 204 13.22 2.59 -35.90
N GLU A 205 14.30 2.08 -35.31
CA GLU A 205 14.47 0.64 -34.98
C GLU A 205 13.47 0.18 -33.92
N PHE A 206 13.09 1.05 -32.99
CA PHE A 206 12.18 0.74 -31.89
C PHE A 206 10.72 1.14 -32.17
N SER A 207 10.46 1.82 -33.27
CA SER A 207 9.12 2.33 -33.61
C SER A 207 8.09 1.23 -33.87
N LYS A 208 8.53 0.02 -34.21
CA LYS A 208 7.66 -1.14 -34.43
C LYS A 208 7.39 -1.95 -33.17
N GLU A 209 8.27 -1.85 -32.17
CA GLU A 209 8.17 -2.58 -30.91
C GLU A 209 7.48 -1.77 -29.80
N THR A 210 7.36 -0.47 -29.98
CA THR A 210 6.76 0.45 -29.03
C THR A 210 5.35 0.88 -29.41
N VAL A 211 4.49 -0.02 -29.81
CA VAL A 211 3.06 0.25 -29.87
C VAL A 211 2.56 0.36 -28.43
N LYS A 212 2.59 1.59 -27.93
CA LYS A 212 2.11 1.92 -26.60
C LYS A 212 0.61 1.73 -26.56
N SER A 213 0.15 0.61 -26.04
CA SER A 213 -1.26 0.40 -25.76
C SER A 213 -1.60 0.97 -24.39
N TYR A 214 -2.72 1.67 -24.33
CA TYR A 214 -3.35 2.04 -23.09
C TYR A 214 -4.04 0.79 -22.54
N VAL A 215 -3.69 0.38 -21.34
CA VAL A 215 -4.33 -0.75 -20.69
C VAL A 215 -4.72 -0.32 -19.27
N ASP A 216 -6.01 -0.08 -19.04
CA ASP A 216 -6.55 -0.03 -17.71
C ASP A 216 -6.84 -1.47 -17.25
N GLY A 217 -6.40 -1.78 -16.04
CA GLY A 217 -6.66 -3.06 -15.41
C GLY A 217 -7.67 -2.92 -14.27
N THR A 218 -8.17 -4.05 -13.81
CA THR A 218 -8.95 -4.15 -12.58
C THR A 218 -8.20 -5.06 -11.62
N GLY A 219 -8.11 -4.64 -10.35
CA GLY A 219 -7.59 -5.44 -9.26
C GLY A 219 -8.67 -5.75 -8.25
N THR A 220 -8.41 -6.70 -7.36
CA THR A 220 -9.23 -7.02 -6.20
C THR A 220 -8.45 -6.75 -4.94
N MET A 221 -9.07 -6.16 -3.91
CA MET A 221 -8.45 -5.84 -2.63
C MET A 221 -9.29 -6.32 -1.47
N ASN A 222 -8.63 -6.85 -0.46
CA ASN A 222 -9.22 -7.15 0.84
C ASN A 222 -8.47 -6.33 1.91
N LEU A 223 -9.21 -5.62 2.74
CA LEU A 223 -8.74 -4.84 3.88
C LEU A 223 -9.22 -5.51 5.16
N SER A 224 -8.35 -6.28 5.82
CA SER A 224 -8.67 -7.00 7.06
C SER A 224 -8.25 -6.17 8.28
N ILE A 225 -9.23 -5.70 9.04
CA ILE A 225 -9.01 -4.90 10.24
C ILE A 225 -8.69 -5.82 11.42
N THR A 226 -7.56 -5.61 12.08
CA THR A 226 -7.10 -6.43 13.21
C THR A 226 -6.98 -5.67 14.52
N LYS A 227 -6.99 -4.34 14.48
CA LYS A 227 -6.87 -3.44 15.62
C LYS A 227 -7.82 -2.27 15.44
N VAL A 228 -8.50 -1.86 16.51
CA VAL A 228 -9.41 -0.72 16.53
C VAL A 228 -9.28 0.02 17.85
N ASP A 229 -9.02 1.32 17.77
CA ASP A 229 -9.12 2.24 18.89
C ASP A 229 -10.41 3.06 18.75
N ALA A 230 -11.43 2.67 19.51
CA ALA A 230 -12.73 3.33 19.47
C ALA A 230 -12.71 4.78 19.99
N ALA A 231 -11.70 5.17 20.77
CA ALA A 231 -11.62 6.52 21.32
C ALA A 231 -11.11 7.53 20.29
N SER A 232 -10.17 7.13 19.44
CA SER A 232 -9.61 7.97 18.37
C SER A 232 -10.29 7.76 17.01
N GLY A 233 -11.06 6.68 16.85
CA GLY A 233 -11.62 6.27 15.56
C GLY A 233 -10.62 5.56 14.65
N GLU A 234 -9.42 5.31 15.15
CA GLU A 234 -8.34 4.70 14.36
C GLU A 234 -8.48 3.19 14.26
N PHE A 235 -8.10 2.66 13.11
CA PHE A 235 -8.01 1.21 12.91
C PHE A 235 -6.71 0.86 12.16
N ALA A 236 -6.25 -0.36 12.37
CA ALA A 236 -5.11 -0.91 11.65
C ALA A 236 -5.32 -2.39 11.36
N GLY A 237 -4.58 -2.89 10.39
CA GLY A 237 -4.68 -4.28 9.98
C GLY A 237 -3.72 -4.64 8.88
N VAL A 238 -4.17 -5.54 8.03
CA VAL A 238 -3.43 -5.98 6.85
C VAL A 238 -4.30 -5.87 5.60
N PHE A 239 -3.65 -5.72 4.46
CA PHE A 239 -4.34 -5.81 3.19
C PHE A 239 -3.72 -6.88 2.31
N THR A 240 -4.53 -7.40 1.41
CA THR A 240 -4.11 -8.23 0.29
C THR A 240 -4.75 -7.70 -0.98
N ALA A 241 -3.94 -7.46 -2.01
CA ALA A 241 -4.41 -7.03 -3.31
C ALA A 241 -3.87 -7.97 -4.40
N ILE A 242 -4.66 -8.20 -5.43
CA ILE A 242 -4.26 -8.92 -6.64
C ILE A 242 -4.61 -8.05 -7.84
N GLN A 243 -3.63 -7.78 -8.68
CA GLN A 243 -3.78 -6.89 -9.81
C GLN A 243 -2.84 -7.29 -10.97
N PRO A 244 -3.09 -6.82 -12.19
CA PRO A 244 -2.13 -6.99 -13.28
C PRO A 244 -0.88 -6.11 -13.06
N SER A 245 0.26 -6.61 -13.57
CA SER A 245 1.47 -5.81 -13.73
C SER A 245 1.31 -4.82 -14.90
N ASP A 246 2.30 -3.92 -15.05
CA ASP A 246 2.42 -3.14 -16.26
C ASP A 246 2.84 -4.01 -17.45
N THR A 247 2.53 -3.55 -18.65
CA THR A 247 2.81 -4.21 -19.91
C THR A 247 4.16 -3.82 -20.50
N ASP A 248 5.00 -3.11 -19.76
CA ASP A 248 6.22 -2.49 -20.29
C ASP A 248 5.91 -1.68 -21.58
N MET A 249 4.89 -0.82 -21.44
CA MET A 249 4.34 -0.01 -22.55
C MET A 249 3.71 -0.82 -23.70
N GLY A 250 3.24 -2.02 -23.41
CA GLY A 250 2.54 -2.88 -24.37
C GLY A 250 3.44 -3.87 -25.09
N THR A 251 4.70 -4.02 -24.66
CA THR A 251 5.64 -4.98 -25.26
C THR A 251 5.59 -6.36 -24.58
N LYS A 252 5.08 -6.42 -23.36
CA LYS A 252 4.92 -7.65 -22.58
C LYS A 252 3.46 -7.89 -22.21
N GLU A 253 3.11 -9.14 -22.01
CA GLU A 253 1.85 -9.51 -21.38
C GLU A 253 1.86 -9.17 -19.90
N THR A 254 0.68 -8.84 -19.35
CA THR A 254 0.54 -8.58 -17.91
C THR A 254 0.72 -9.87 -17.12
N MET A 255 1.33 -9.75 -15.96
CA MET A 255 1.45 -10.83 -14.98
C MET A 255 0.57 -10.51 -13.77
N ASP A 256 -0.04 -11.50 -13.14
CA ASP A 256 -0.74 -11.27 -11.88
C ASP A 256 0.27 -10.94 -10.77
N VAL A 257 0.05 -9.83 -10.08
CA VAL A 257 0.84 -9.40 -8.92
C VAL A 257 -0.04 -9.46 -7.69
N LYS A 258 0.39 -10.21 -6.69
CA LYS A 258 -0.22 -10.26 -5.36
C LYS A 258 0.61 -9.43 -4.39
N ILE A 259 -0.03 -8.50 -3.72
CA ILE A 259 0.59 -7.56 -2.79
C ILE A 259 -0.02 -7.79 -1.42
N THR A 260 0.80 -7.92 -0.39
CA THR A 260 0.35 -7.97 1.01
C THR A 260 1.07 -6.91 1.81
N GLY A 261 0.41 -6.36 2.82
CA GLY A 261 1.03 -5.29 3.58
C GLY A 261 0.21 -4.79 4.76
N GLN A 262 0.65 -3.67 5.30
CA GLN A 262 0.03 -3.02 6.44
C GLN A 262 -1.08 -2.08 5.99
N LEU A 263 -2.16 -2.07 6.76
CA LEU A 263 -3.28 -1.16 6.64
C LEU A 263 -3.36 -0.28 7.88
N TYR A 264 -3.60 1.00 7.68
CA TYR A 264 -4.04 1.94 8.72
C TYR A 264 -5.11 2.85 8.14
N GLY A 265 -5.99 3.36 8.99
CA GLY A 265 -6.99 4.36 8.64
C GLY A 265 -7.73 4.89 9.85
N ARG A 266 -8.61 5.86 9.63
CA ARG A 266 -9.47 6.46 10.65
C ARG A 266 -10.89 6.62 10.15
N LEU A 267 -11.87 6.28 11.01
CA LEU A 267 -13.28 6.54 10.79
C LEU A 267 -13.64 7.92 11.34
N GLU A 268 -14.27 8.74 10.52
CA GLU A 268 -14.81 10.05 10.90
C GLU A 268 -16.30 10.12 10.58
N LYS A 269 -17.08 10.72 11.46
CA LYS A 269 -18.49 11.07 11.21
C LYS A 269 -18.51 12.46 10.56
N VAL A 270 -19.19 12.59 9.43
CA VAL A 270 -19.22 13.78 8.59
C VAL A 270 -20.50 14.60 8.86
#